data_a993431ee260ed0cf2ce2b057b2d3272
#
_entry.id   a993431ee260ed0cf2ce2b057b2d3272
#
_cell.length_a   1.000
_cell.length_b   1.000
_cell.length_c   1.000
_cell.angle_alpha   90.00
_cell.angle_beta   90.00
_cell.angle_gamma   90.00
#
_symmetry.space_group_name_H-M   'P 1'
#
loop_
_entity.id
_entity.type
_entity.pdbx_description
1 polymer ?
#
loop_
_entity_poly.entity_id
_entity_poly.type
_entity_poly.pdbx_seq_one_letter_code
_entity_poly.pdbx_strand_id
1 'polypeptide(L)'
;MPKSEVTPNSPRVNKSVSAKPSPVELHIPIKILSSETATGSNTPSGNIHFREQKGDFQRLRTMMNSLLIVLFFALPFISIDGRQAILLDISQQQFFFFGITLWPQDFTLLAWIFIAAAFGLFFITVFWGRVWCGYLCPQTAWTFIYVWIETRIEGSSNKRKQLDKASWSGSKIGKRSTKHLLWGLAALLTGCGFISYFIPARELYIDILTGNASFWVTSWVWFFAICTYLNAGWMREQMCLHCCPYSRFQAVMFDANTKTVTYDAQRGESRGPRKRKQETNLRESNLGDCVDCNLCVEVCPTGIDIRNGLQYECINCGACVDACNETMLKFDYKPNLIGYMSENDLKGVSYSYWRSPRFLGYGAAVVIMLIVIGLDLNSRSEIQLNVIRDRQSLYRETADNKIENTYQLKIRNKTQDTKQYQLAVDSEMPFSLIADPIITLAAGEQVDYPVTVLADKDAIPSGRKMIQFSVTDVKQPSQQVSQETGFFSP
;
A
#
# COMPACT_ATOMS: atom_id res chain seq x y z
N MET A 1 -87.24 -17.21 5.36
CA MET A 1 -87.50 -18.66 5.19
C MET A 1 -87.09 -19.08 3.80
N PRO A 2 -86.41 -20.23 3.58
CA PRO A 2 -86.12 -21.32 4.49
C PRO A 2 -84.61 -21.70 4.55
N LYS A 3 -84.33 -22.58 5.48
CA LYS A 3 -83.13 -23.35 5.87
C LYS A 3 -82.68 -24.33 4.77
N SER A 4 -81.40 -24.64 4.67
CA SER A 4 -80.80 -25.95 4.31
C SER A 4 -79.40 -26.07 4.86
N GLU A 5 -79.18 -26.79 5.78
CA GLU A 5 -78.54 -28.08 6.09
C GLU A 5 -77.13 -28.22 5.64
N VAL A 6 -76.29 -28.39 6.66
CA VAL A 6 -74.83 -28.72 6.65
C VAL A 6 -74.73 -30.23 6.78
N THR A 7 -73.90 -30.84 5.90
CA THR A 7 -73.37 -32.18 6.12
C THR A 7 -71.85 -32.11 6.14
N PRO A 8 -71.17 -32.82 7.06
CA PRO A 8 -69.69 -32.78 7.19
C PRO A 8 -69.06 -33.83 6.32
N ASN A 9 -68.07 -33.40 5.54
CA ASN A 9 -67.21 -34.32 4.77
C ASN A 9 -65.79 -34.30 5.35
N SER A 10 -65.34 -35.47 5.89
CA SER A 10 -64.05 -35.72 6.49
C SER A 10 -62.93 -35.67 5.45
N PRO A 11 -61.75 -35.10 5.74
CA PRO A 11 -60.64 -35.10 4.81
C PRO A 11 -59.81 -36.40 4.93
N ARG A 12 -59.54 -36.97 3.78
CA ARG A 12 -58.61 -38.08 3.58
C ARG A 12 -57.17 -37.62 3.91
N VAL A 13 -56.55 -38.35 4.79
CA VAL A 13 -55.11 -38.28 5.05
C VAL A 13 -54.36 -38.71 3.80
N ASN A 14 -53.65 -37.78 3.16
CA ASN A 14 -52.70 -38.08 2.11
C ASN A 14 -51.27 -38.02 2.68
N LYS A 15 -50.55 -39.11 2.45
CA LYS A 15 -49.21 -39.38 2.97
C LYS A 15 -48.19 -38.36 2.46
N SER A 16 -47.39 -37.92 3.39
CA SER A 16 -46.09 -37.29 3.33
C SER A 16 -45.31 -37.39 2.02
N VAL A 17 -45.11 -36.23 1.39
CA VAL A 17 -43.96 -35.98 0.53
C VAL A 17 -42.93 -35.19 1.40
N SER A 18 -41.82 -35.85 1.70
CA SER A 18 -40.69 -35.27 2.36
C SER A 18 -40.09 -34.22 1.42
N ALA A 19 -40.47 -32.97 1.55
CA ALA A 19 -39.78 -31.85 0.95
C ALA A 19 -38.55 -31.53 1.80
N LYS A 20 -37.38 -31.76 1.26
CA LYS A 20 -36.14 -31.18 1.79
C LYS A 20 -36.34 -29.68 1.92
N PRO A 21 -35.97 -29.04 3.05
CA PRO A 21 -36.04 -27.60 3.13
C PRO A 21 -35.03 -27.02 2.12
N SER A 22 -35.53 -26.17 1.23
CA SER A 22 -34.72 -25.34 0.37
C SER A 22 -33.78 -24.51 1.25
N PRO A 23 -32.48 -24.37 0.89
CA PRO A 23 -31.58 -23.50 1.63
C PRO A 23 -32.17 -22.08 1.55
N VAL A 24 -32.57 -21.55 2.70
CA VAL A 24 -32.84 -20.12 2.84
C VAL A 24 -31.52 -19.43 2.54
N GLU A 25 -31.41 -18.85 1.36
CA GLU A 25 -30.29 -17.93 1.04
C GLU A 25 -30.39 -16.75 2.02
N LEU A 26 -29.64 -16.87 3.10
CA LEU A 26 -29.41 -15.76 4.01
C LEU A 26 -28.45 -14.80 3.32
N HIS A 27 -28.95 -14.02 2.36
CA HIS A 27 -28.26 -12.83 1.93
C HIS A 27 -28.18 -11.93 3.16
N ILE A 28 -26.99 -11.86 3.79
CA ILE A 28 -26.68 -10.77 4.71
C ILE A 28 -26.53 -9.55 3.80
N PRO A 29 -27.53 -8.66 3.72
CA PRO A 29 -27.37 -7.48 2.87
C PRO A 29 -26.22 -6.69 3.45
N ILE A 30 -25.22 -6.38 2.66
CA ILE A 30 -24.26 -5.32 2.98
C ILE A 30 -25.12 -4.05 3.01
N LYS A 31 -25.64 -3.75 4.18
CA LYS A 31 -26.41 -2.54 4.39
C LYS A 31 -25.40 -1.40 4.36
N ILE A 32 -25.26 -0.75 3.23
CA ILE A 32 -24.59 0.53 3.14
C ILE A 32 -25.47 1.50 3.92
N LEU A 33 -25.26 1.54 5.23
CA LEU A 33 -25.85 2.55 6.08
C LEU A 33 -25.17 3.86 5.70
N SER A 34 -25.96 4.80 5.20
CA SER A 34 -25.54 6.18 5.05
C SER A 34 -24.95 6.64 6.40
N SER A 35 -23.93 7.49 6.36
CA SER A 35 -23.21 8.01 7.54
C SER A 35 -24.12 8.61 8.64
N GLU A 36 -25.35 8.92 8.32
CA GLU A 36 -26.37 9.43 9.24
C GLU A 36 -26.98 8.37 10.18
N THR A 37 -26.99 7.09 9.78
CA THR A 37 -27.55 5.99 10.60
C THR A 37 -26.50 5.23 11.42
N ALA A 38 -25.21 5.41 11.16
CA ALA A 38 -24.11 4.77 11.92
C ALA A 38 -23.87 5.41 13.30
N THR A 39 -24.45 6.57 13.58
CA THR A 39 -24.32 7.26 14.88
C THR A 39 -25.35 6.79 15.87
N GLY A 40 -25.21 5.56 16.34
CA GLY A 40 -25.90 5.07 17.54
C GLY A 40 -25.38 5.65 18.85
N SER A 41 -24.54 6.69 18.82
CA SER A 41 -24.19 7.51 19.96
C SER A 41 -24.59 8.96 19.68
N ASN A 42 -25.51 9.48 20.46
CA ASN A 42 -25.94 10.88 20.49
C ASN A 42 -24.77 11.85 20.74
N THR A 43 -23.86 12.01 19.79
CA THR A 43 -22.89 13.09 19.82
C THR A 43 -23.05 13.91 18.54
N PRO A 44 -23.64 15.10 18.62
CA PRO A 44 -23.57 16.06 17.52
C PRO A 44 -22.12 16.55 17.42
N SER A 45 -21.49 16.29 16.31
CA SER A 45 -20.10 16.61 15.95
C SER A 45 -19.00 15.67 16.52
N GLY A 46 -18.74 14.60 15.88
CA GLY A 46 -17.52 14.34 15.12
C GLY A 46 -16.34 13.67 15.79
N ASN A 47 -16.05 13.71 17.05
CA ASN A 47 -14.84 13.06 17.60
C ASN A 47 -15.15 11.71 18.23
N ILE A 48 -14.69 10.63 17.58
CA ILE A 48 -14.81 9.27 18.11
C ILE A 48 -13.74 9.09 19.19
N HIS A 49 -14.17 9.00 20.46
CA HIS A 49 -13.31 8.70 21.60
C HIS A 49 -13.32 7.21 21.90
N PHE A 50 -12.61 6.43 21.12
CA PHE A 50 -12.56 4.99 21.38
C PHE A 50 -11.74 4.66 22.64
N ARG A 51 -12.12 3.57 23.28
CA ARG A 51 -11.51 3.04 24.50
C ARG A 51 -10.32 2.16 24.14
N GLU A 52 -9.20 2.33 24.82
CA GLU A 52 -8.07 1.41 24.69
C GLU A 52 -8.45 0.03 25.24
N GLN A 53 -8.13 -1.00 24.47
CA GLN A 53 -8.33 -2.39 24.83
C GLN A 53 -6.98 -3.13 24.84
N LYS A 54 -6.82 -4.08 25.74
CA LYS A 54 -5.68 -4.99 25.79
C LYS A 54 -6.12 -6.34 25.25
N GLY A 55 -5.30 -6.95 24.38
CA GLY A 55 -5.58 -8.26 23.81
C GLY A 55 -4.54 -8.63 22.75
N ASP A 56 -4.69 -9.80 22.16
CA ASP A 56 -3.69 -10.34 21.23
C ASP A 56 -3.69 -9.59 19.90
N PHE A 57 -4.87 -9.25 19.38
CA PHE A 57 -4.97 -8.45 18.15
C PHE A 57 -4.45 -7.04 18.37
N GLN A 58 -4.68 -6.44 19.51
CA GLN A 58 -4.13 -5.14 19.87
C GLN A 58 -2.60 -5.18 20.01
N ARG A 59 -2.03 -6.26 20.59
CA ARG A 59 -0.57 -6.45 20.67
C ARG A 59 0.04 -6.57 19.27
N LEU A 60 -0.54 -7.42 18.42
CA LEU A 60 -0.10 -7.61 17.05
C LEU A 60 -0.13 -6.28 16.28
N ARG A 61 -1.22 -5.51 16.38
CA ARG A 61 -1.37 -4.21 15.74
C ARG A 61 -0.29 -3.22 16.21
N THR A 62 -0.06 -3.16 17.53
CA THR A 62 0.97 -2.28 18.10
C THR A 62 2.35 -2.67 17.60
N MET A 63 2.67 -3.97 17.56
CA MET A 63 3.95 -4.47 17.06
C MET A 63 4.16 -4.11 15.58
N MET A 64 3.16 -4.35 14.73
CA MET A 64 3.25 -4.06 13.29
C MET A 64 3.36 -2.56 13.02
N ASN A 65 2.56 -1.74 13.70
CA ASN A 65 2.64 -0.28 13.55
C ASN A 65 3.98 0.26 14.06
N SER A 66 4.50 -0.24 15.19
CA SER A 66 5.81 0.17 15.70
C SER A 66 6.93 -0.23 14.75
N LEU A 67 6.87 -1.44 14.17
CA LEU A 67 7.83 -1.89 13.18
C LEU A 67 7.84 -0.98 11.94
N LEU A 68 6.66 -0.64 11.41
CA LEU A 68 6.54 0.27 10.26
C LEU A 68 7.14 1.64 10.55
N ILE A 69 6.88 2.20 11.73
CA ILE A 69 7.38 3.50 12.14
C ILE A 69 8.91 3.46 12.29
N VAL A 70 9.44 2.42 12.96
CA VAL A 70 10.88 2.23 13.12
C VAL A 70 11.55 2.09 11.76
N LEU A 71 11.00 1.27 10.86
CA LEU A 71 11.54 1.13 9.50
C LEU A 71 11.50 2.46 8.74
N PHE A 72 10.39 3.19 8.81
CA PHE A 72 10.26 4.49 8.14
C PHE A 72 11.34 5.49 8.57
N PHE A 73 11.66 5.56 9.86
CA PHE A 73 12.69 6.48 10.35
C PHE A 73 14.11 5.92 10.26
N ALA A 74 14.31 4.61 10.33
CA ALA A 74 15.63 4.00 10.36
C ALA A 74 16.24 3.81 8.95
N LEU A 75 15.43 3.45 7.95
CA LEU A 75 15.91 3.16 6.60
C LEU A 75 16.77 4.27 5.98
N PRO A 76 16.43 5.58 6.11
CA PRO A 76 17.27 6.65 5.58
C PRO A 76 18.66 6.77 6.24
N PHE A 77 18.87 6.21 7.44
CA PHE A 77 20.17 6.24 8.12
C PHE A 77 21.05 5.02 7.86
N ILE A 78 20.47 3.98 7.22
CA ILE A 78 21.24 2.80 6.81
C ILE A 78 22.03 3.17 5.55
N SER A 79 23.35 2.91 5.56
CA SER A 79 24.22 3.12 4.40
C SER A 79 24.78 1.79 3.92
N ILE A 80 24.78 1.61 2.61
CA ILE A 80 25.37 0.48 1.88
C ILE A 80 26.35 1.07 0.86
N ASP A 81 27.55 0.59 0.84
CA ASP A 81 28.63 1.06 -0.05
C ASP A 81 28.87 2.58 0.01
N GLY A 82 28.77 3.15 1.22
CA GLY A 82 29.00 4.59 1.44
C GLY A 82 27.81 5.50 1.05
N ARG A 83 26.71 4.95 0.56
CA ARG A 83 25.48 5.67 0.19
C ARG A 83 24.29 5.23 1.03
N GLN A 84 23.30 6.09 1.12
CA GLN A 84 22.06 5.77 1.81
C GLN A 84 21.33 4.61 1.12
N ALA A 85 20.84 3.63 1.91
CA ALA A 85 20.21 2.40 1.39
C ALA A 85 19.01 2.65 0.50
N ILE A 86 18.22 3.69 0.80
CA ILE A 86 17.13 4.18 -0.05
C ILE A 86 17.29 5.68 -0.19
N LEU A 87 17.60 6.15 -1.39
CA LEU A 87 17.72 7.57 -1.72
C LEU A 87 17.14 7.82 -3.12
N LEU A 88 16.17 8.70 -3.20
CA LEU A 88 15.51 9.14 -4.42
C LEU A 88 16.07 10.51 -4.83
N ASP A 89 17.29 10.56 -5.35
CA ASP A 89 17.91 11.81 -5.76
C ASP A 89 17.28 12.32 -7.06
N ILE A 90 16.37 13.28 -6.91
CA ILE A 90 15.66 13.90 -8.05
C ILE A 90 16.62 14.81 -8.83
N SER A 91 17.59 15.44 -8.17
CA SER A 91 18.51 16.40 -8.80
C SER A 91 19.45 15.71 -9.77
N GLN A 92 19.95 14.53 -9.40
CA GLN A 92 20.81 13.68 -10.22
C GLN A 92 20.02 12.68 -11.06
N GLN A 93 18.67 12.61 -10.87
CA GLN A 93 17.81 11.62 -11.53
C GLN A 93 18.28 10.18 -11.24
N GLN A 94 18.71 9.90 -10.01
CA GLN A 94 19.22 8.59 -9.55
C GLN A 94 18.40 8.10 -8.38
N PHE A 95 17.95 6.85 -8.45
CA PHE A 95 17.15 6.24 -7.41
C PHE A 95 17.90 5.04 -6.86
N PHE A 96 18.40 5.16 -5.63
CA PHE A 96 19.16 4.11 -4.96
C PHE A 96 18.24 3.24 -4.12
N PHE A 97 18.32 1.93 -4.32
CA PHE A 97 17.59 0.92 -3.55
C PHE A 97 18.54 -0.23 -3.20
N PHE A 98 18.99 -0.33 -1.95
CA PHE A 98 19.80 -1.43 -1.43
C PHE A 98 20.99 -1.82 -2.34
N GLY A 99 21.76 -0.83 -2.82
CA GLY A 99 22.91 -1.06 -3.70
C GLY A 99 22.60 -1.06 -5.21
N ILE A 100 21.32 -1.07 -5.59
CA ILE A 100 20.89 -0.96 -6.98
C ILE A 100 20.60 0.50 -7.31
N THR A 101 21.20 1.04 -8.38
CA THR A 101 20.88 2.37 -8.90
C THR A 101 19.90 2.24 -10.06
N LEU A 102 18.72 2.83 -9.92
CA LEU A 102 17.73 2.94 -10.98
C LEU A 102 17.80 4.33 -11.61
N TRP A 103 17.65 4.37 -12.92
CA TRP A 103 17.60 5.59 -13.72
C TRP A 103 16.18 5.81 -14.25
N PRO A 104 15.83 7.02 -14.75
CA PRO A 104 14.51 7.27 -15.33
C PRO A 104 14.13 6.29 -16.45
N GLN A 105 15.11 5.75 -17.17
CA GLN A 105 14.89 4.76 -18.22
C GLN A 105 14.43 3.39 -17.66
N ASP A 106 14.72 3.12 -16.39
CA ASP A 106 14.36 1.89 -15.70
C ASP A 106 12.96 1.98 -15.03
N PHE A 107 12.15 3.00 -15.37
CA PHE A 107 10.80 3.17 -14.78
C PHE A 107 9.83 2.03 -15.11
N THR A 108 10.11 1.24 -16.15
CA THR A 108 9.38 0.00 -16.41
C THR A 108 9.43 -0.95 -15.22
N LEU A 109 10.61 -1.10 -14.60
CA LEU A 109 10.76 -1.90 -13.38
C LEU A 109 9.90 -1.36 -12.22
N LEU A 110 9.91 -0.04 -12.02
CA LEU A 110 9.08 0.61 -11.00
C LEU A 110 7.59 0.37 -11.26
N ALA A 111 7.15 0.44 -12.52
CA ALA A 111 5.78 0.13 -12.90
C ALA A 111 5.41 -1.33 -12.54
N TRP A 112 6.27 -2.30 -12.84
CA TRP A 112 6.07 -3.70 -12.47
C TRP A 112 5.98 -3.89 -10.95
N ILE A 113 6.81 -3.20 -10.16
CA ILE A 113 6.77 -3.24 -8.70
C ILE A 113 5.41 -2.71 -8.18
N PHE A 114 4.92 -1.58 -8.69
CA PHE A 114 3.62 -1.04 -8.29
C PHE A 114 2.46 -1.96 -8.68
N ILE A 115 2.49 -2.55 -9.87
CA ILE A 115 1.47 -3.49 -10.32
C ILE A 115 1.50 -4.74 -9.43
N ALA A 116 2.68 -5.29 -9.14
CA ALA A 116 2.83 -6.45 -8.24
C ALA A 116 2.32 -6.14 -6.82
N ALA A 117 2.63 -4.94 -6.29
CA ALA A 117 2.12 -4.50 -5.00
C ALA A 117 0.58 -4.37 -4.99
N ALA A 118 -0.02 -3.82 -6.05
CA ALA A 118 -1.47 -3.71 -6.18
C ALA A 118 -2.16 -5.09 -6.21
N PHE A 119 -1.63 -6.02 -7.03
CA PHE A 119 -2.16 -7.40 -7.06
C PHE A 119 -1.92 -8.14 -5.76
N GLY A 120 -0.80 -7.91 -5.08
CA GLY A 120 -0.54 -8.44 -3.73
C GLY A 120 -1.57 -7.96 -2.71
N LEU A 121 -1.91 -6.66 -2.74
CA LEU A 121 -2.97 -6.10 -1.90
C LEU A 121 -4.33 -6.70 -2.22
N PHE A 122 -4.67 -6.88 -3.49
CA PHE A 122 -5.92 -7.53 -3.90
C PHE A 122 -5.96 -8.99 -3.46
N PHE A 123 -4.86 -9.72 -3.61
CA PHE A 123 -4.73 -11.09 -3.12
C PHE A 123 -5.02 -11.18 -1.61
N ILE A 124 -4.40 -10.33 -0.79
CA ILE A 124 -4.64 -10.28 0.65
C ILE A 124 -6.11 -9.96 0.95
N THR A 125 -6.69 -9.00 0.21
CA THR A 125 -8.07 -8.53 0.43
C THR A 125 -9.11 -9.62 0.20
N VAL A 126 -8.95 -10.45 -0.82
CA VAL A 126 -9.89 -11.54 -1.13
C VAL A 126 -9.99 -12.53 0.02
N PHE A 127 -8.91 -12.75 0.80
CA PHE A 127 -8.89 -13.76 1.88
C PHE A 127 -9.15 -13.20 3.26
N TRP A 128 -8.50 -12.07 3.58
CA TRP A 128 -8.54 -11.47 4.92
C TRP A 128 -9.21 -10.09 4.95
N GLY A 129 -9.97 -9.76 3.92
CA GLY A 129 -10.67 -8.50 3.86
C GLY A 129 -9.73 -7.31 4.06
N ARG A 130 -10.05 -6.42 4.98
CA ARG A 130 -9.33 -5.17 5.25
C ARG A 130 -8.18 -5.29 6.26
N VAL A 131 -7.57 -6.46 6.39
CA VAL A 131 -6.46 -6.65 7.35
C VAL A 131 -5.31 -5.67 7.11
N TRP A 132 -5.02 -5.34 5.86
CA TRP A 132 -4.03 -4.30 5.53
C TRP A 132 -4.34 -2.96 6.20
N CYS A 133 -5.60 -2.52 6.13
CA CYS A 133 -6.04 -1.26 6.74
C CYS A 133 -5.90 -1.26 8.27
N GLY A 134 -6.12 -2.42 8.90
CA GLY A 134 -6.04 -2.56 10.36
C GLY A 134 -4.62 -2.62 10.92
N TYR A 135 -3.65 -3.14 10.15
CA TYR A 135 -2.33 -3.52 10.69
C TYR A 135 -1.13 -2.87 9.99
N LEU A 136 -1.19 -2.65 8.66
CA LEU A 136 -0.04 -2.24 7.84
C LEU A 136 -0.21 -0.89 7.14
N CYS A 137 -1.42 -0.31 7.19
CA CYS A 137 -1.68 0.97 6.55
C CYS A 137 -0.96 2.12 7.27
N PRO A 138 -0.18 2.96 6.57
CA PRO A 138 0.47 4.13 7.18
C PRO A 138 -0.52 5.05 7.89
N GLN A 139 -1.70 5.33 7.30
CA GLN A 139 -2.73 6.16 7.94
C GLN A 139 -3.12 5.63 9.32
N THR A 140 -3.30 4.32 9.45
CA THR A 140 -3.63 3.67 10.73
C THR A 140 -2.48 3.78 11.72
N ALA A 141 -1.24 3.57 11.27
CA ALA A 141 -0.05 3.65 12.12
C ALA A 141 0.15 5.07 12.68
N TRP A 142 0.05 6.10 11.85
CA TRP A 142 0.17 7.49 12.30
C TRP A 142 -0.99 7.92 13.19
N THR A 143 -2.23 7.59 12.83
CA THR A 143 -3.40 7.85 13.69
C THR A 143 -3.23 7.21 15.06
N PHE A 144 -2.64 6.00 15.14
CA PHE A 144 -2.36 5.34 16.41
C PHE A 144 -1.40 6.14 17.30
N ILE A 145 -0.31 6.70 16.73
CA ILE A 145 0.62 7.57 17.48
C ILE A 145 -0.11 8.80 18.03
N TYR A 146 -0.90 9.47 17.21
CA TYR A 146 -1.61 10.69 17.59
C TYR A 146 -2.62 10.42 18.70
N VAL A 147 -3.34 9.31 18.62
CA VAL A 147 -4.26 8.89 19.68
C VAL A 147 -3.51 8.48 20.94
N TRP A 148 -2.35 7.82 20.82
CA TRP A 148 -1.51 7.50 21.99
C TRP A 148 -1.05 8.78 22.70
N ILE A 149 -0.59 9.80 22.00
CA ILE A 149 -0.25 11.11 22.56
C ILE A 149 -1.47 11.71 23.27
N GLU A 150 -2.63 11.71 22.60
CA GLU A 150 -3.89 12.23 23.15
C GLU A 150 -4.27 11.53 24.46
N THR A 151 -4.19 10.20 24.49
CA THR A 151 -4.51 9.42 25.69
C THR A 151 -3.54 9.69 26.83
N ARG A 152 -2.27 9.94 26.56
CA ARG A 152 -1.27 10.29 27.59
C ARG A 152 -1.52 11.65 28.23
N ILE A 153 -1.99 12.64 27.45
CA ILE A 153 -2.18 14.01 27.91
C ILE A 153 -3.58 14.24 28.48
N GLU A 154 -4.61 13.84 27.74
CA GLU A 154 -6.01 14.08 28.10
C GLU A 154 -6.61 12.95 28.93
N GLY A 155 -5.99 11.76 28.91
CA GLY A 155 -6.40 10.59 29.66
C GLY A 155 -7.33 9.64 28.91
N SER A 156 -7.99 8.73 29.64
CA SER A 156 -8.87 7.71 29.06
C SER A 156 -10.07 8.31 28.32
N SER A 157 -10.72 7.51 27.47
CA SER A 157 -11.89 7.89 26.67
C SER A 157 -12.94 8.68 27.49
N ASN A 158 -13.28 8.21 28.69
CA ASN A 158 -14.24 8.89 29.55
C ASN A 158 -13.75 10.25 30.04
N LYS A 159 -12.46 10.39 30.37
CA LYS A 159 -11.86 11.68 30.75
C LYS A 159 -11.84 12.64 29.57
N ARG A 160 -11.58 12.17 28.36
CA ARG A 160 -11.62 12.97 27.13
C ARG A 160 -13.04 13.48 26.85
N LYS A 161 -14.06 12.60 26.95
CA LYS A 161 -15.48 12.99 26.82
C LYS A 161 -15.89 14.06 27.85
N GLN A 162 -15.41 13.93 29.11
CA GLN A 162 -15.65 14.92 30.15
C GLN A 162 -14.91 16.23 29.86
N LEU A 163 -13.66 16.18 29.39
CA LEU A 163 -12.86 17.34 29.05
C LEU A 163 -13.51 18.14 27.91
N ASP A 164 -14.10 17.47 26.92
CA ASP A 164 -14.82 18.13 25.83
C ASP A 164 -16.02 18.90 26.31
N LYS A 165 -16.80 18.32 27.22
CA LYS A 165 -18.00 18.93 27.81
C LYS A 165 -17.68 20.03 28.85
N ALA A 166 -16.47 20.00 29.43
CA ALA A 166 -16.08 20.98 30.46
C ALA A 166 -15.94 22.39 29.86
N SER A 167 -16.25 23.39 30.66
CA SER A 167 -15.99 24.80 30.34
C SER A 167 -14.49 25.06 30.13
N TRP A 168 -14.15 26.13 29.43
CA TRP A 168 -12.76 26.53 29.23
C TRP A 168 -12.13 26.93 30.59
N SER A 169 -11.05 26.23 30.92
CA SER A 169 -10.24 26.45 32.13
C SER A 169 -8.76 26.42 31.79
N GLY A 170 -7.89 26.98 32.62
CA GLY A 170 -6.45 26.95 32.41
C GLY A 170 -5.90 25.52 32.23
N SER A 171 -6.44 24.55 33.00
CA SER A 171 -6.06 23.13 32.86
C SER A 171 -6.50 22.55 31.51
N LYS A 172 -7.68 22.87 31.00
CA LYS A 172 -8.17 22.44 29.68
C LYS A 172 -7.31 23.04 28.59
N ILE A 173 -7.01 24.33 28.64
CA ILE A 173 -6.14 25.03 27.69
C ILE A 173 -4.75 24.39 27.68
N GLY A 174 -4.13 24.18 28.86
CA GLY A 174 -2.81 23.58 28.96
C GLY A 174 -2.76 22.19 28.34
N LYS A 175 -3.71 21.28 28.64
CA LYS A 175 -3.77 19.96 28.05
C LYS A 175 -3.94 19.99 26.54
N ARG A 176 -4.83 20.85 26.03
CA ARG A 176 -5.06 20.99 24.59
C ARG A 176 -3.81 21.53 23.87
N SER A 177 -3.18 22.58 24.41
CA SER A 177 -1.96 23.14 23.84
C SER A 177 -0.82 22.13 23.81
N THR A 178 -0.61 21.40 24.91
CA THR A 178 0.43 20.36 24.97
C THR A 178 0.15 19.24 23.96
N LYS A 179 -1.11 18.81 23.81
CA LYS A 179 -1.49 17.82 22.79
C LYS A 179 -1.13 18.30 21.39
N HIS A 180 -1.58 19.50 21.02
CA HIS A 180 -1.33 20.06 19.69
C HIS A 180 0.15 20.34 19.43
N LEU A 181 0.91 20.73 20.43
CA LEU A 181 2.37 20.88 20.35
C LEU A 181 3.05 19.55 20.03
N LEU A 182 2.71 18.47 20.76
CA LEU A 182 3.30 17.17 20.51
C LEU A 182 2.84 16.57 19.17
N TRP A 183 1.60 16.81 18.76
CA TRP A 183 1.13 16.46 17.42
C TRP A 183 1.90 17.20 16.32
N GLY A 184 2.14 18.50 16.51
CA GLY A 184 2.95 19.31 15.59
C GLY A 184 4.40 18.81 15.51
N LEU A 185 5.00 18.47 16.65
CA LEU A 185 6.36 17.89 16.69
C LEU A 185 6.41 16.52 15.97
N ALA A 186 5.46 15.64 16.21
CA ALA A 186 5.37 14.35 15.52
C ALA A 186 5.16 14.55 14.01
N ALA A 187 4.35 15.53 13.61
CA ALA A 187 4.16 15.89 12.21
C ALA A 187 5.45 16.40 11.57
N LEU A 188 6.17 17.29 12.24
CA LEU A 188 7.43 17.84 11.75
C LEU A 188 8.49 16.74 11.59
N LEU A 189 8.64 15.86 12.59
CA LEU A 189 9.52 14.71 12.49
C LEU A 189 9.16 13.79 11.31
N THR A 190 7.88 13.59 11.07
CA THR A 190 7.41 12.83 9.91
C THR A 190 7.74 13.51 8.59
N GLY A 191 7.58 14.83 8.51
CA GLY A 191 7.97 15.63 7.34
C GLY A 191 9.48 15.52 7.06
N CYS A 192 10.31 15.66 8.09
CA CYS A 192 11.77 15.44 7.97
C CYS A 192 12.08 14.01 7.54
N GLY A 193 11.45 13.00 8.17
CA GLY A 193 11.61 11.59 7.82
C GLY A 193 11.23 11.27 6.38
N PHE A 194 10.19 11.92 5.84
CA PHE A 194 9.80 11.75 4.44
C PHE A 194 10.81 12.39 3.48
N ILE A 195 11.25 13.61 3.76
CA ILE A 195 12.23 14.31 2.92
C ILE A 195 13.61 13.64 2.98
N SER A 196 13.94 12.94 4.05
CA SER A 196 15.19 12.18 4.18
C SER A 196 15.33 11.00 3.19
N TYR A 197 14.26 10.64 2.48
CA TYR A 197 14.34 9.72 1.34
C TYR A 197 14.76 10.40 0.03
N PHE A 198 14.73 11.74 -0.04
CA PHE A 198 15.06 12.52 -1.24
C PHE A 198 16.37 13.28 -1.12
N ILE A 199 16.83 13.49 0.12
CA ILE A 199 18.09 14.18 0.44
C ILE A 199 18.80 13.33 1.48
N PRO A 200 20.15 13.23 1.45
CA PRO A 200 20.89 12.46 2.45
C PRO A 200 20.47 12.85 3.87
N ALA A 201 19.99 11.85 4.63
CA ALA A 201 19.34 12.11 5.92
C ALA A 201 20.23 12.90 6.88
N ARG A 202 21.53 12.55 6.97
CA ARG A 202 22.46 13.22 7.89
C ARG A 202 22.62 14.70 7.58
N GLU A 203 22.75 15.05 6.31
CA GLU A 203 22.87 16.44 5.84
C GLU A 203 21.57 17.20 6.12
N LEU A 204 20.43 16.63 5.76
CA LEU A 204 19.12 17.22 5.97
C LEU A 204 18.88 17.63 7.43
N TYR A 205 19.14 16.72 8.38
CA TYR A 205 18.89 17.01 9.79
C TYR A 205 19.86 18.09 10.34
N ILE A 206 21.12 18.07 9.89
CA ILE A 206 22.10 19.10 10.26
C ILE A 206 21.66 20.45 9.70
N ASP A 207 21.31 20.52 8.42
CA ASP A 207 20.93 21.78 7.76
C ASP A 207 19.64 22.39 8.36
N ILE A 208 18.67 21.55 8.72
CA ILE A 208 17.45 22.03 9.40
C ILE A 208 17.79 22.58 10.79
N LEU A 209 18.63 21.89 11.58
CA LEU A 209 19.00 22.32 12.94
C LEU A 209 19.89 23.57 12.94
N THR A 210 20.74 23.74 11.93
CA THR A 210 21.62 24.93 11.79
C THR A 210 20.95 26.09 11.04
N GLY A 211 19.77 25.87 10.47
CA GLY A 211 19.06 26.87 9.68
C GLY A 211 19.61 27.08 8.26
N ASN A 212 20.50 26.17 7.79
CA ASN A 212 21.11 26.24 6.46
C ASN A 212 20.28 25.55 5.37
N ALA A 213 19.19 24.89 5.73
CA ALA A 213 18.32 24.22 4.76
C ALA A 213 17.75 25.21 3.74
N SER A 214 17.76 24.81 2.48
CA SER A 214 17.22 25.65 1.40
C SER A 214 15.72 25.92 1.61
N PHE A 215 15.23 27.03 1.07
CA PHE A 215 13.81 27.40 1.12
C PHE A 215 12.90 26.28 0.61
N TRP A 216 13.27 25.64 -0.50
CA TRP A 216 12.48 24.57 -1.10
C TRP A 216 12.40 23.33 -0.21
N VAL A 217 13.51 22.92 0.38
CA VAL A 217 13.58 21.77 1.31
C VAL A 217 12.69 22.03 2.52
N THR A 218 12.85 23.20 3.14
CA THR A 218 12.05 23.63 4.30
C THR A 218 10.57 23.66 3.97
N SER A 219 10.20 24.19 2.79
CA SER A 219 8.80 24.24 2.33
C SER A 219 8.18 22.88 2.19
N TRP A 220 8.90 21.89 1.62
CA TRP A 220 8.43 20.53 1.51
C TRP A 220 8.30 19.83 2.86
N VAL A 221 9.24 20.05 3.78
CA VAL A 221 9.14 19.52 5.15
C VAL A 221 7.87 20.03 5.83
N TRP A 222 7.59 21.34 5.75
CA TRP A 222 6.36 21.91 6.31
C TRP A 222 5.10 21.42 5.61
N PHE A 223 5.12 21.26 4.30
CA PHE A 223 4.00 20.71 3.55
C PHE A 223 3.62 19.30 4.05
N PHE A 224 4.60 18.38 4.14
CA PHE A 224 4.34 17.04 4.64
C PHE A 224 3.98 17.03 6.13
N ALA A 225 4.54 17.92 6.93
CA ALA A 225 4.16 18.07 8.33
C ALA A 225 2.70 18.49 8.46
N ILE A 226 2.26 19.51 7.71
CA ILE A 226 0.86 19.97 7.71
C ILE A 226 -0.08 18.83 7.24
N CYS A 227 0.26 18.16 6.14
CA CYS A 227 -0.52 17.03 5.65
C CYS A 227 -0.64 15.91 6.71
N THR A 228 0.45 15.55 7.38
CA THR A 228 0.44 14.53 8.44
C THR A 228 -0.41 14.99 9.64
N TYR A 229 -0.25 16.22 10.07
CA TYR A 229 -1.02 16.79 11.17
C TYR A 229 -2.53 16.75 10.88
N LEU A 230 -2.95 17.17 9.69
CA LEU A 230 -4.35 17.15 9.28
C LEU A 230 -4.88 15.72 9.14
N ASN A 231 -4.15 14.84 8.47
CA ASN A 231 -4.59 13.46 8.21
C ASN A 231 -4.68 12.64 9.51
N ALA A 232 -3.62 12.58 10.30
CA ALA A 232 -3.56 11.72 11.48
C ALA A 232 -4.20 12.35 12.72
N GLY A 233 -4.16 13.67 12.84
CA GLY A 233 -4.70 14.39 13.97
C GLY A 233 -6.19 14.69 13.85
N TRP A 234 -6.62 15.20 12.69
CA TRP A 234 -7.96 15.75 12.52
C TRP A 234 -8.87 14.85 11.69
N MET A 235 -8.45 14.47 10.47
CA MET A 235 -9.29 13.66 9.56
C MET A 235 -9.42 12.20 10.01
N ARG A 236 -8.34 11.59 10.50
CA ARG A 236 -8.31 10.21 11.03
C ARG A 236 -9.07 9.22 10.14
N GLU A 237 -10.17 8.63 10.69
CA GLU A 237 -11.05 7.69 10.01
C GLU A 237 -11.75 8.28 8.79
N GLN A 238 -12.02 9.59 8.76
CA GLN A 238 -12.65 10.26 7.63
C GLN A 238 -11.82 10.15 6.34
N MET A 239 -10.49 10.14 6.49
CA MET A 239 -9.58 9.91 5.37
C MET A 239 -9.80 8.54 4.74
N CYS A 240 -10.00 7.51 5.56
CA CYS A 240 -10.28 6.15 5.08
C CYS A 240 -11.68 6.02 4.44
N LEU A 241 -12.68 6.75 4.95
CA LEU A 241 -14.06 6.64 4.52
C LEU A 241 -14.34 7.43 3.23
N HIS A 242 -13.74 8.61 3.09
CA HIS A 242 -14.10 9.55 2.03
C HIS A 242 -13.02 9.75 0.97
N CYS A 243 -11.73 9.73 1.36
CA CYS A 243 -10.63 10.07 0.46
C CYS A 243 -9.90 8.85 -0.11
N CYS A 244 -9.84 7.73 0.64
CA CYS A 244 -9.07 6.56 0.21
C CYS A 244 -9.80 5.73 -0.85
N PRO A 245 -9.34 5.68 -2.10
CA PRO A 245 -9.99 4.89 -3.14
C PRO A 245 -9.93 3.39 -2.85
N TYR A 246 -8.83 2.93 -2.23
CA TYR A 246 -8.63 1.51 -1.91
C TYR A 246 -9.70 0.96 -0.99
N SER A 247 -10.20 1.74 -0.03
CA SER A 247 -11.25 1.31 0.88
C SER A 247 -12.57 0.96 0.16
N ARG A 248 -12.86 1.63 -0.95
CA ARG A 248 -14.04 1.35 -1.78
C ARG A 248 -13.86 0.14 -2.67
N PHE A 249 -12.69 -0.01 -3.30
CA PHE A 249 -12.37 -1.19 -4.11
C PHE A 249 -12.41 -2.48 -3.30
N GLN A 250 -11.89 -2.48 -2.08
CA GLN A 250 -11.91 -3.64 -1.21
C GLN A 250 -13.32 -4.17 -0.94
N ALA A 251 -14.29 -3.29 -0.70
CA ALA A 251 -15.65 -3.70 -0.36
C ALA A 251 -16.32 -4.52 -1.47
N VAL A 252 -15.97 -4.25 -2.74
CA VAL A 252 -16.48 -4.97 -3.91
C VAL A 252 -15.81 -6.33 -4.10
N MET A 253 -14.64 -6.53 -3.52
CA MET A 253 -13.85 -7.77 -3.69
C MET A 253 -14.23 -8.88 -2.72
N PHE A 254 -15.02 -8.58 -1.69
CA PHE A 254 -15.45 -9.56 -0.69
C PHE A 254 -16.37 -10.61 -1.28
N ASP A 255 -16.24 -11.83 -0.82
CA ASP A 255 -17.13 -12.94 -1.11
C ASP A 255 -17.48 -13.70 0.19
N ALA A 256 -18.36 -14.71 0.06
CA ALA A 256 -18.79 -15.53 1.20
C ALA A 256 -17.65 -16.28 1.91
N ASN A 257 -16.46 -16.36 1.32
CA ASN A 257 -15.27 -17.01 1.88
C ASN A 257 -14.26 -16.03 2.47
N THR A 258 -14.44 -14.72 2.25
CA THR A 258 -13.53 -13.69 2.77
C THR A 258 -13.64 -13.64 4.29
N LYS A 259 -12.53 -13.83 5.00
CA LYS A 259 -12.48 -13.71 6.46
C LYS A 259 -12.47 -12.25 6.88
N THR A 260 -13.53 -11.86 7.57
CA THR A 260 -13.69 -10.52 8.14
C THR A 260 -14.01 -10.60 9.62
N VAL A 261 -13.83 -9.51 10.34
CA VAL A 261 -14.33 -9.44 11.72
C VAL A 261 -15.86 -9.46 11.68
N THR A 262 -16.44 -10.53 12.19
CA THR A 262 -17.88 -10.80 12.10
C THR A 262 -18.42 -11.20 13.46
N TYR A 263 -19.67 -10.82 13.73
CA TYR A 263 -20.45 -11.22 14.91
C TYR A 263 -21.29 -12.44 14.57
N ASP A 264 -21.22 -13.47 15.41
CA ASP A 264 -22.06 -14.68 15.29
C ASP A 264 -23.44 -14.40 15.89
N ALA A 265 -24.37 -13.99 15.02
CA ALA A 265 -25.73 -13.68 15.44
C ALA A 265 -26.51 -14.93 15.87
N GLN A 266 -26.21 -16.12 15.30
CA GLN A 266 -26.91 -17.35 15.69
C GLN A 266 -26.65 -17.72 17.16
N ARG A 267 -25.42 -17.47 17.61
CA ARG A 267 -25.01 -17.71 18.98
C ARG A 267 -25.32 -16.53 19.92
N GLY A 268 -25.28 -15.32 19.43
CA GLY A 268 -25.33 -14.09 20.23
C GLY A 268 -26.71 -13.49 20.43
N GLU A 269 -27.66 -13.76 19.55
CA GLU A 269 -29.04 -13.25 19.66
C GLU A 269 -29.94 -14.26 20.42
N SER A 270 -30.93 -13.82 21.20
CA SER A 270 -31.29 -12.43 21.54
C SER A 270 -30.35 -11.87 22.59
N ARG A 271 -29.87 -10.62 22.37
CA ARG A 271 -29.01 -9.94 23.34
C ARG A 271 -29.77 -9.42 24.53
N GLY A 272 -29.15 -9.46 25.72
CA GLY A 272 -29.75 -8.87 26.89
C GLY A 272 -28.78 -8.75 28.07
N PRO A 273 -28.95 -7.70 28.90
CA PRO A 273 -28.10 -7.49 30.08
C PRO A 273 -28.33 -8.58 31.12
N ARG A 274 -27.23 -9.05 31.73
CA ARG A 274 -27.30 -10.05 32.81
C ARG A 274 -26.19 -9.83 33.83
N LYS A 275 -26.45 -10.35 35.07
CA LYS A 275 -25.47 -10.24 36.15
C LYS A 275 -24.52 -11.44 36.12
N ARG A 276 -23.23 -11.19 36.38
CA ARG A 276 -22.13 -12.17 36.31
C ARG A 276 -22.27 -13.39 37.16
N LYS A 277 -23.01 -13.29 38.32
CA LYS A 277 -23.20 -14.37 39.26
C LYS A 277 -24.57 -15.04 39.18
N GLN A 278 -25.39 -14.69 38.23
CA GLN A 278 -26.72 -15.26 38.09
C GLN A 278 -26.59 -16.47 37.16
N GLU A 279 -26.77 -17.68 37.71
CA GLU A 279 -27.02 -18.88 36.89
C GLU A 279 -28.35 -18.69 36.19
N THR A 280 -28.30 -18.02 35.03
CA THR A 280 -29.45 -17.87 34.17
C THR A 280 -29.43 -19.05 33.22
N ASN A 281 -30.42 -19.94 33.35
CA ASN A 281 -30.66 -20.95 32.31
C ASN A 281 -30.97 -20.22 31.02
N LEU A 282 -29.94 -20.04 30.16
CA LEU A 282 -29.98 -19.30 28.88
C LEU A 282 -31.13 -19.80 28.01
N ARG A 283 -31.42 -21.10 28.08
CA ARG A 283 -32.52 -21.73 27.34
C ARG A 283 -33.92 -21.30 27.85
N GLU A 284 -34.08 -21.10 29.16
CA GLU A 284 -35.34 -20.65 29.72
C GLU A 284 -35.60 -19.16 29.52
N SER A 285 -34.54 -18.35 29.48
CA SER A 285 -34.63 -16.90 29.25
C SER A 285 -34.64 -16.50 27.76
N ASN A 286 -34.50 -17.44 26.84
CA ASN A 286 -34.36 -17.21 25.37
C ASN A 286 -33.33 -16.17 25.01
N LEU A 287 -32.21 -16.13 25.78
CA LEU A 287 -31.09 -15.20 25.57
C LEU A 287 -29.90 -15.92 24.94
N GLY A 288 -29.25 -15.24 23.96
CA GLY A 288 -27.97 -15.67 23.38
C GLY A 288 -26.77 -15.29 24.23
N ASP A 289 -25.57 -15.59 23.83
CA ASP A 289 -24.32 -15.33 24.57
C ASP A 289 -23.98 -13.82 24.69
N CYS A 290 -24.56 -12.96 23.88
CA CYS A 290 -24.27 -11.52 23.93
C CYS A 290 -24.92 -10.86 25.16
N VAL A 291 -24.07 -10.32 26.06
CA VAL A 291 -24.52 -9.65 27.30
C VAL A 291 -24.85 -8.17 27.10
N ASP A 292 -24.88 -7.68 25.90
CA ASP A 292 -25.19 -6.29 25.50
C ASP A 292 -24.36 -5.22 26.25
N CYS A 293 -23.07 -5.49 26.48
CA CYS A 293 -22.17 -4.60 27.22
C CYS A 293 -21.65 -3.39 26.42
N ASN A 294 -21.92 -3.31 25.14
CA ASN A 294 -21.51 -2.25 24.21
C ASN A 294 -19.98 -2.01 24.10
N LEU A 295 -19.14 -2.86 24.69
CA LEU A 295 -17.68 -2.69 24.64
C LEU A 295 -17.14 -2.80 23.21
N CYS A 296 -17.72 -3.65 22.37
CA CYS A 296 -17.33 -3.78 20.95
C CYS A 296 -17.48 -2.46 20.18
N VAL A 297 -18.47 -1.63 20.52
CA VAL A 297 -18.69 -0.30 19.95
C VAL A 297 -17.71 0.72 20.56
N GLU A 298 -17.51 0.70 21.87
CA GLU A 298 -16.63 1.63 22.58
C GLU A 298 -15.16 1.52 22.19
N VAL A 299 -14.68 0.31 21.82
CA VAL A 299 -13.29 0.08 21.40
C VAL A 299 -13.08 0.30 19.92
N CYS A 300 -14.15 0.45 19.13
CA CYS A 300 -14.07 0.58 17.69
C CYS A 300 -13.48 1.94 17.29
N PRO A 301 -12.35 2.00 16.54
CA PRO A 301 -11.76 3.25 16.10
C PRO A 301 -12.63 3.99 15.08
N THR A 302 -13.49 3.29 14.36
CA THR A 302 -14.44 3.87 13.39
C THR A 302 -15.85 4.04 13.97
N GLY A 303 -16.06 3.66 15.23
CA GLY A 303 -17.31 3.88 15.97
C GLY A 303 -18.51 3.03 15.51
N ILE A 304 -18.28 1.96 14.74
CA ILE A 304 -19.35 1.08 14.24
C ILE A 304 -19.84 0.10 15.31
N ASP A 305 -21.08 -0.36 15.17
CA ASP A 305 -21.61 -1.51 15.90
C ASP A 305 -21.54 -2.76 15.01
N ILE A 306 -20.53 -3.60 15.23
CA ILE A 306 -20.31 -4.83 14.46
C ILE A 306 -21.45 -5.84 14.57
N ARG A 307 -22.28 -5.73 15.62
CA ARG A 307 -23.45 -6.62 15.83
C ARG A 307 -24.54 -6.41 14.79
N ASN A 308 -24.53 -5.27 14.12
CA ASN A 308 -25.47 -4.98 13.01
C ASN A 308 -25.02 -5.58 11.67
N GLY A 309 -24.01 -6.45 11.69
CA GLY A 309 -23.43 -7.09 10.52
C GLY A 309 -22.19 -6.38 10.01
N LEU A 310 -21.66 -6.85 8.87
CA LEU A 310 -20.49 -6.28 8.23
C LEU A 310 -20.82 -4.87 7.69
N GLN A 311 -20.02 -3.89 8.09
CA GLN A 311 -20.16 -2.49 7.70
C GLN A 311 -18.95 -2.05 6.89
N TYR A 312 -19.19 -1.16 5.93
CA TYR A 312 -18.17 -0.60 5.05
C TYR A 312 -17.01 0.08 5.81
N GLU A 313 -17.30 0.66 6.97
CA GLU A 313 -16.34 1.38 7.81
C GLU A 313 -15.40 0.46 8.60
N CYS A 314 -15.67 -0.84 8.66
CA CYS A 314 -14.84 -1.80 9.39
C CYS A 314 -13.45 -1.93 8.75
N ILE A 315 -12.39 -1.68 9.51
CA ILE A 315 -10.99 -1.83 9.07
C ILE A 315 -10.35 -3.17 9.48
N ASN A 316 -11.14 -4.12 9.93
CA ASN A 316 -10.67 -5.45 10.38
C ASN A 316 -9.54 -5.41 11.41
N CYS A 317 -9.56 -4.47 12.34
CA CYS A 317 -8.47 -4.29 13.31
C CYS A 317 -8.50 -5.26 14.51
N GLY A 318 -9.60 -6.00 14.72
CA GLY A 318 -9.74 -6.99 15.78
C GLY A 318 -9.93 -6.44 17.19
N ALA A 319 -10.02 -5.12 17.42
CA ALA A 319 -10.20 -4.54 18.76
C ALA A 319 -11.50 -5.01 19.44
N CYS A 320 -12.58 -5.13 18.69
CA CYS A 320 -13.85 -5.65 19.20
C CYS A 320 -13.77 -7.16 19.52
N VAL A 321 -12.94 -7.93 18.83
CA VAL A 321 -12.68 -9.35 19.13
C VAL A 321 -12.04 -9.48 20.51
N ASP A 322 -10.96 -8.71 20.77
CA ASP A 322 -10.28 -8.71 22.06
C ASP A 322 -11.24 -8.32 23.20
N ALA A 323 -12.02 -7.25 23.02
CA ALA A 323 -12.96 -6.76 24.02
C ALA A 323 -14.10 -7.76 24.30
N CYS A 324 -14.61 -8.41 23.25
CA CYS A 324 -15.65 -9.41 23.39
C CYS A 324 -15.13 -10.67 24.08
N ASN A 325 -13.95 -11.17 23.68
CA ASN A 325 -13.35 -12.35 24.28
C ASN A 325 -13.05 -12.14 25.78
N GLU A 326 -12.54 -10.96 26.18
CA GLU A 326 -12.38 -10.62 27.61
C GLU A 326 -13.71 -10.67 28.36
N THR A 327 -14.78 -10.21 27.71
CA THR A 327 -16.13 -10.26 28.34
C THR A 327 -16.64 -11.68 28.41
N MET A 328 -16.55 -12.45 27.31
CA MET A 328 -16.99 -13.86 27.30
C MET A 328 -16.31 -14.69 28.38
N LEU A 329 -14.99 -14.54 28.53
CA LEU A 329 -14.24 -15.21 29.62
C LEU A 329 -14.69 -14.82 31.02
N LYS A 330 -15.12 -13.57 31.24
CA LYS A 330 -15.67 -13.12 32.52
C LYS A 330 -17.01 -13.76 32.88
N PHE A 331 -17.76 -14.22 31.87
CA PHE A 331 -19.05 -14.89 32.02
C PHE A 331 -18.96 -16.41 31.84
N ASP A 332 -17.73 -16.97 31.72
CA ASP A 332 -17.47 -18.39 31.46
C ASP A 332 -18.13 -18.88 30.14
N TYR A 333 -18.30 -17.98 29.17
CA TYR A 333 -18.81 -18.31 27.85
C TYR A 333 -17.66 -18.61 26.88
N LYS A 334 -17.97 -19.41 25.85
CA LYS A 334 -17.02 -19.75 24.81
C LYS A 334 -16.56 -18.47 24.10
N PRO A 335 -15.25 -18.25 23.90
CA PRO A 335 -14.71 -17.10 23.18
C PRO A 335 -15.13 -17.08 21.68
N ASN A 336 -14.73 -16.05 20.97
CA ASN A 336 -15.00 -15.84 19.55
C ASN A 336 -16.50 -15.72 19.20
N LEU A 337 -17.27 -15.01 20.03
CA LEU A 337 -18.59 -14.52 19.64
C LEU A 337 -18.47 -13.45 18.54
N ILE A 338 -17.43 -12.63 18.62
CA ILE A 338 -16.92 -11.79 17.53
C ILE A 338 -15.55 -12.35 17.16
N GLY A 339 -15.33 -12.64 15.88
CA GLY A 339 -14.08 -13.25 15.42
C GLY A 339 -13.80 -13.01 13.95
N TYR A 340 -12.65 -13.45 13.47
CA TYR A 340 -12.32 -13.49 12.05
C TYR A 340 -12.97 -14.73 11.44
N MET A 341 -14.14 -14.56 10.88
CA MET A 341 -14.95 -15.60 10.28
C MET A 341 -15.42 -15.18 8.89
N SER A 342 -15.60 -16.16 8.01
CA SER A 342 -16.29 -15.98 6.73
C SER A 342 -17.78 -16.30 6.90
N GLU A 343 -18.59 -15.88 5.94
CA GLU A 343 -20.01 -16.22 5.92
C GLU A 343 -20.21 -17.74 5.84
N ASN A 344 -19.36 -18.43 5.10
CA ASN A 344 -19.38 -19.88 5.00
C ASN A 344 -18.94 -20.57 6.31
N ASP A 345 -17.98 -20.01 7.05
CA ASP A 345 -17.62 -20.52 8.38
C ASP A 345 -18.82 -20.46 9.33
N LEU A 346 -19.60 -19.36 9.31
CA LEU A 346 -20.83 -19.23 10.12
C LEU A 346 -21.93 -20.23 9.73
N LYS A 347 -22.00 -20.59 8.43
CA LYS A 347 -22.93 -21.61 7.92
C LYS A 347 -22.43 -23.05 8.12
N GLY A 348 -21.22 -23.22 8.68
CA GLY A 348 -20.58 -24.55 8.85
C GLY A 348 -20.13 -25.18 7.54
N VAL A 349 -20.00 -24.42 6.44
CA VAL A 349 -19.54 -24.91 5.16
C VAL A 349 -18.02 -24.88 5.11
N SER A 350 -17.40 -26.05 4.98
CA SER A 350 -15.94 -26.16 4.82
C SER A 350 -15.50 -25.67 3.44
N TYR A 351 -14.58 -24.74 3.40
CA TYR A 351 -14.02 -24.18 2.17
C TYR A 351 -12.51 -24.34 2.10
N SER A 352 -12.02 -24.80 0.96
CA SER A 352 -10.57 -24.92 0.71
C SER A 352 -10.09 -23.77 -0.18
N TYR A 353 -9.32 -22.85 0.40
CA TYR A 353 -8.74 -21.71 -0.33
C TYR A 353 -7.88 -22.14 -1.52
N TRP A 354 -7.07 -23.19 -1.36
CA TRP A 354 -6.15 -23.70 -2.38
C TRP A 354 -6.82 -24.17 -3.68
N ARG A 355 -8.13 -24.47 -3.63
CA ARG A 355 -8.92 -24.88 -4.79
C ARG A 355 -9.77 -23.75 -5.35
N SER A 356 -9.71 -22.59 -4.76
CA SER A 356 -10.46 -21.43 -5.23
C SER A 356 -9.86 -20.88 -6.53
N PRO A 357 -10.65 -20.67 -7.60
CA PRO A 357 -10.15 -20.05 -8.82
C PRO A 357 -9.64 -18.62 -8.59
N ARG A 358 -10.19 -17.89 -7.62
CA ARG A 358 -9.71 -16.57 -7.24
C ARG A 358 -8.33 -16.65 -6.56
N PHE A 359 -8.11 -17.62 -5.66
CA PHE A 359 -6.80 -17.83 -5.04
C PHE A 359 -5.76 -18.13 -6.11
N LEU A 360 -6.05 -19.09 -6.97
CA LEU A 360 -5.12 -19.48 -8.03
C LEU A 360 -4.87 -18.33 -9.01
N GLY A 361 -5.90 -17.58 -9.40
CA GLY A 361 -5.78 -16.46 -10.35
C GLY A 361 -4.96 -15.30 -9.80
N TYR A 362 -5.30 -14.77 -8.63
CA TYR A 362 -4.52 -13.67 -8.02
C TYR A 362 -3.13 -14.13 -7.58
N GLY A 363 -3.01 -15.34 -7.03
CA GLY A 363 -1.71 -15.91 -6.66
C GLY A 363 -0.79 -16.10 -7.86
N ALA A 364 -1.31 -16.66 -8.96
CA ALA A 364 -0.57 -16.82 -10.20
C ALA A 364 -0.14 -15.45 -10.78
N ALA A 365 -1.03 -14.46 -10.77
CA ALA A 365 -0.70 -13.10 -11.23
C ALA A 365 0.47 -12.50 -10.43
N VAL A 366 0.44 -12.60 -9.10
CA VAL A 366 1.54 -12.12 -8.24
C VAL A 366 2.84 -12.85 -8.54
N VAL A 367 2.81 -14.19 -8.67
CA VAL A 367 4.00 -14.99 -8.98
C VAL A 367 4.56 -14.64 -10.35
N ILE A 368 3.72 -14.52 -11.39
CA ILE A 368 4.15 -14.11 -12.73
C ILE A 368 4.83 -12.74 -12.68
N MET A 369 4.25 -11.77 -11.97
CA MET A 369 4.84 -10.45 -11.85
C MET A 369 6.18 -10.45 -11.11
N LEU A 370 6.33 -11.25 -10.06
CA LEU A 370 7.60 -11.41 -9.37
C LEU A 370 8.67 -12.05 -10.28
N ILE A 371 8.27 -13.01 -11.11
CA ILE A 371 9.15 -13.60 -12.13
C ILE A 371 9.57 -12.55 -13.16
N VAL A 372 8.63 -11.75 -13.67
CA VAL A 372 8.93 -10.67 -14.64
C VAL A 372 9.90 -9.66 -14.03
N ILE A 373 9.67 -9.23 -12.80
CA ILE A 373 10.59 -8.32 -12.06
C ILE A 373 11.99 -8.96 -11.95
N GLY A 374 12.05 -10.25 -11.58
CA GLY A 374 13.33 -10.97 -11.47
C GLY A 374 14.07 -11.08 -12.80
N LEU A 375 13.36 -11.36 -13.89
CA LEU A 375 13.92 -11.41 -15.23
C LEU A 375 14.41 -10.04 -15.71
N ASP A 376 13.62 -8.98 -15.48
CA ASP A 376 13.98 -7.61 -15.84
C ASP A 376 15.24 -7.14 -15.08
N LEU A 377 15.32 -7.43 -13.78
CA LEU A 377 16.51 -7.16 -12.97
C LEU A 377 17.75 -7.91 -13.46
N ASN A 378 17.59 -9.18 -13.85
CA ASN A 378 18.71 -10.00 -14.32
C ASN A 378 19.16 -9.66 -15.75
N SER A 379 18.24 -9.20 -16.60
CA SER A 379 18.53 -8.81 -17.99
C SER A 379 19.05 -7.37 -18.13
N ARG A 380 19.15 -6.65 -17.03
CA ARG A 380 19.54 -5.25 -17.02
C ARG A 380 21.00 -5.04 -17.42
N SER A 381 21.23 -4.21 -18.46
CA SER A 381 22.56 -3.84 -18.86
C SER A 381 23.15 -2.76 -17.94
N GLU A 382 24.44 -2.89 -17.63
CA GLU A 382 25.21 -1.90 -16.87
C GLU A 382 25.61 -0.68 -17.69
N ILE A 383 25.43 -0.75 -19.02
CA ILE A 383 25.78 0.29 -19.98
C ILE A 383 24.49 0.77 -20.65
N GLN A 384 24.38 2.06 -20.86
CA GLN A 384 23.34 2.64 -21.69
C GLN A 384 23.99 3.30 -22.90
N LEU A 385 23.50 2.96 -24.08
CA LEU A 385 23.87 3.58 -25.36
C LEU A 385 22.61 4.16 -25.99
N ASN A 386 22.69 5.42 -26.42
CA ASN A 386 21.65 6.04 -27.24
C ASN A 386 22.31 6.78 -28.36
N VAL A 387 21.97 6.41 -29.62
CA VAL A 387 22.56 6.94 -30.84
C VAL A 387 21.65 8.00 -31.45
N ILE A 388 22.11 9.24 -31.45
CA ILE A 388 21.40 10.37 -32.05
C ILE A 388 22.16 10.80 -33.30
N ARG A 389 21.48 10.78 -34.43
CA ARG A 389 22.08 11.27 -35.69
C ARG A 389 22.05 12.80 -35.69
N ASP A 390 23.10 13.41 -36.32
CA ASP A 390 23.08 14.84 -36.63
C ASP A 390 21.89 15.15 -37.55
N ARG A 391 21.15 16.21 -37.22
CA ARG A 391 19.96 16.64 -37.94
C ARG A 391 20.25 17.75 -38.96
N GLN A 392 21.46 18.31 -38.93
CA GLN A 392 21.84 19.43 -39.84
C GLN A 392 22.08 18.96 -41.27
N SER A 393 22.66 17.76 -41.42
CA SER A 393 22.91 17.18 -42.75
C SER A 393 22.62 15.68 -42.74
N LEU A 394 22.08 15.17 -43.86
CA LEU A 394 21.85 13.73 -44.01
C LEU A 394 23.18 12.98 -44.20
N TYR A 395 24.09 13.54 -44.95
CA TYR A 395 25.46 13.09 -45.21
C TYR A 395 26.30 14.28 -45.68
N ARG A 396 27.61 14.13 -45.62
CA ARG A 396 28.58 15.06 -46.21
C ARG A 396 29.49 14.27 -47.16
N GLU A 397 29.85 14.89 -48.26
CA GLU A 397 30.88 14.35 -49.17
C GLU A 397 32.21 15.02 -48.83
N THR A 398 33.24 14.22 -48.62
CA THR A 398 34.61 14.68 -48.39
C THR A 398 35.35 14.81 -49.72
N ALA A 399 36.41 15.62 -49.73
CA ALA A 399 37.24 15.82 -50.94
C ALA A 399 37.88 14.50 -51.45
N ASP A 400 37.99 13.48 -50.58
CA ASP A 400 38.54 12.16 -50.88
C ASP A 400 37.52 11.16 -51.42
N ASN A 401 36.40 11.62 -51.98
CA ASN A 401 35.29 10.79 -52.49
C ASN A 401 34.69 9.83 -51.47
N LYS A 402 34.69 10.25 -50.15
CA LYS A 402 34.08 9.49 -49.07
C LYS A 402 32.79 10.16 -48.59
N ILE A 403 31.87 9.34 -48.08
CA ILE A 403 30.63 9.78 -47.49
C ILE A 403 30.79 9.74 -45.96
N GLU A 404 30.48 10.85 -45.34
CA GLU A 404 30.56 11.08 -43.91
C GLU A 404 29.17 11.23 -43.30
N ASN A 405 28.87 10.45 -42.26
CA ASN A 405 27.70 10.65 -41.40
C ASN A 405 28.16 10.85 -39.95
N THR A 406 27.65 11.91 -39.30
CA THR A 406 28.00 12.25 -37.92
C THR A 406 26.88 11.83 -36.98
N TYR A 407 27.27 11.24 -35.87
CA TYR A 407 26.37 10.78 -34.79
C TYR A 407 26.84 11.32 -33.44
N GLN A 408 25.92 11.53 -32.57
CA GLN A 408 26.19 11.81 -31.16
C GLN A 408 25.78 10.59 -30.33
N LEU A 409 26.76 9.93 -29.74
CA LEU A 409 26.54 8.77 -28.85
C LEU A 409 26.40 9.28 -27.46
N LYS A 410 25.22 9.02 -26.83
CA LYS A 410 25.02 9.22 -25.40
C LYS A 410 25.32 7.91 -24.69
N ILE A 411 26.50 7.86 -24.07
CA ILE A 411 26.97 6.67 -23.34
C ILE A 411 26.93 6.97 -21.87
N ARG A 412 26.27 6.09 -21.08
CA ARG A 412 26.21 6.23 -19.63
C ARG A 412 26.70 4.97 -18.96
N ASN A 413 27.57 5.14 -18.00
CA ASN A 413 27.97 4.11 -17.04
C ASN A 413 26.91 4.02 -15.93
N LYS A 414 26.13 2.93 -15.88
CA LYS A 414 25.12 2.72 -14.84
C LYS A 414 25.69 2.12 -13.55
N THR A 415 26.98 1.74 -13.55
CA THR A 415 27.65 1.14 -12.39
C THR A 415 28.18 2.19 -11.42
N GLN A 416 28.61 1.74 -10.24
CA GLN A 416 29.18 2.60 -9.22
C GLN A 416 30.71 2.71 -9.31
N ASP A 417 31.32 2.04 -10.30
CA ASP A 417 32.77 2.02 -10.52
C ASP A 417 33.14 2.79 -11.79
N THR A 418 34.35 3.32 -11.83
CA THR A 418 34.92 3.86 -13.06
C THR A 418 35.23 2.71 -14.02
N LYS A 419 34.67 2.73 -15.21
CA LYS A 419 34.83 1.70 -16.24
C LYS A 419 35.37 2.24 -17.54
N GLN A 420 36.05 1.36 -18.30
CA GLN A 420 36.51 1.63 -19.64
C GLN A 420 35.66 0.87 -20.65
N TYR A 421 35.20 1.58 -21.64
CA TYR A 421 34.32 1.05 -22.67
C TYR A 421 35.00 1.13 -24.03
N GLN A 422 34.92 0.05 -24.79
CA GLN A 422 35.37 -0.02 -26.16
C GLN A 422 34.18 0.25 -27.09
N LEU A 423 34.37 1.20 -28.02
CA LEU A 423 33.38 1.55 -29.04
C LEU A 423 33.74 0.85 -30.35
N ALA A 424 32.74 0.22 -30.98
CA ALA A 424 32.88 -0.36 -32.30
C ALA A 424 31.64 -0.10 -33.19
N VAL A 425 31.80 -0.21 -34.48
CA VAL A 425 30.70 -0.20 -35.46
C VAL A 425 30.70 -1.53 -36.19
N ASP A 426 29.61 -2.23 -36.12
CA ASP A 426 29.39 -3.48 -36.83
C ASP A 426 28.51 -3.24 -38.06
N SER A 427 28.97 -3.73 -39.21
CA SER A 427 28.23 -3.67 -40.47
C SER A 427 28.76 -4.71 -41.45
N GLU A 428 27.91 -5.12 -42.37
CA GLU A 428 28.26 -5.99 -43.49
C GLU A 428 29.20 -5.29 -44.55
N MET A 429 29.34 -3.96 -44.42
CA MET A 429 30.10 -3.13 -45.35
C MET A 429 31.32 -2.50 -44.69
N PRO A 430 32.36 -2.09 -45.46
CA PRO A 430 33.57 -1.50 -44.91
C PRO A 430 33.33 -0.04 -44.48
N PHE A 431 32.92 0.13 -43.25
CA PHE A 431 32.84 1.44 -42.57
C PHE A 431 34.08 1.68 -41.71
N SER A 432 34.56 2.90 -41.70
CA SER A 432 35.61 3.33 -40.77
C SER A 432 35.05 4.32 -39.75
N LEU A 433 35.33 4.06 -38.46
CA LEU A 433 34.94 4.93 -37.38
C LEU A 433 36.06 5.92 -37.06
N ILE A 434 35.74 7.22 -37.09
CA ILE A 434 36.64 8.27 -36.58
C ILE A 434 36.18 8.62 -35.16
N ALA A 435 36.79 8.02 -34.17
CA ALA A 435 36.60 8.30 -32.76
C ALA A 435 37.71 7.59 -31.96
N ASP A 436 37.97 8.04 -30.76
CA ASP A 436 38.81 7.25 -29.82
C ASP A 436 38.08 5.94 -29.48
N PRO A 437 38.75 4.79 -29.69
CA PRO A 437 38.05 3.50 -29.49
C PRO A 437 37.79 3.16 -28.03
N ILE A 438 38.45 3.81 -27.07
CA ILE A 438 38.29 3.56 -25.63
C ILE A 438 37.87 4.83 -24.92
N ILE A 439 36.77 4.74 -24.19
CA ILE A 439 36.21 5.84 -23.40
C ILE A 439 36.21 5.43 -21.95
N THR A 440 36.73 6.28 -21.05
CA THR A 440 36.69 6.05 -19.60
C THR A 440 35.57 6.90 -19.00
N LEU A 441 34.65 6.26 -18.28
CA LEU A 441 33.53 6.93 -17.61
C LEU A 441 33.58 6.65 -16.10
N ALA A 442 33.42 7.71 -15.32
CA ALA A 442 33.26 7.60 -13.88
C ALA A 442 31.90 6.94 -13.51
N ALA A 443 31.73 6.62 -12.24
CA ALA A 443 30.50 6.06 -11.71
C ALA A 443 29.28 6.96 -12.02
N GLY A 444 28.27 6.43 -12.72
CA GLY A 444 27.04 7.15 -13.05
C GLY A 444 27.20 8.24 -14.11
N GLU A 445 28.39 8.44 -14.67
CA GLU A 445 28.68 9.48 -15.65
C GLU A 445 28.00 9.19 -16.99
N GLN A 446 27.49 10.24 -17.61
CA GLN A 446 27.04 10.24 -18.98
C GLN A 446 27.90 11.19 -19.81
N VAL A 447 28.33 10.73 -20.96
CA VAL A 447 29.05 11.53 -21.92
C VAL A 447 28.26 11.61 -23.26
N ASP A 448 28.23 12.79 -23.86
CA ASP A 448 27.73 13.00 -25.22
C ASP A 448 28.94 12.97 -26.16
N TYR A 449 29.19 11.80 -26.76
CA TYR A 449 30.40 11.54 -27.52
C TYR A 449 30.14 11.66 -29.05
N PRO A 450 30.68 12.67 -29.73
CA PRO A 450 30.52 12.81 -31.15
C PRO A 450 31.40 11.79 -31.91
N VAL A 451 30.80 11.09 -32.87
CA VAL A 451 31.50 10.11 -33.71
C VAL A 451 31.13 10.32 -35.17
N THR A 452 32.10 10.06 -36.05
CA THR A 452 31.91 10.13 -37.46
C THR A 452 32.17 8.78 -38.11
N VAL A 453 31.25 8.34 -38.93
CA VAL A 453 31.38 7.12 -39.72
C VAL A 453 31.64 7.51 -41.16
N LEU A 454 32.75 6.99 -41.73
CA LEU A 454 33.15 7.19 -43.11
C LEU A 454 32.97 5.91 -43.92
N ALA A 455 32.62 6.10 -45.19
CA ALA A 455 32.56 5.03 -46.14
C ALA A 455 32.96 5.51 -47.53
N ASP A 456 33.55 4.64 -48.35
CA ASP A 456 33.87 4.94 -49.73
C ASP A 456 32.60 5.01 -50.58
N LYS A 457 32.44 6.08 -51.35
CA LYS A 457 31.22 6.35 -52.16
C LYS A 457 30.93 5.23 -53.14
N ASP A 458 31.97 4.64 -53.71
CA ASP A 458 31.87 3.57 -54.71
C ASP A 458 31.60 2.18 -54.08
N ALA A 459 31.82 2.04 -52.77
CA ALA A 459 31.63 0.80 -52.04
C ALA A 459 30.22 0.62 -51.47
N ILE A 460 29.42 1.72 -51.42
CA ILE A 460 28.10 1.68 -50.75
C ILE A 460 26.99 2.06 -51.77
N PRO A 461 25.94 1.21 -51.89
CA PRO A 461 24.77 1.55 -52.70
C PRO A 461 24.04 2.78 -52.14
N SER A 462 23.46 3.57 -53.02
CA SER A 462 22.65 4.75 -52.68
C SER A 462 21.51 4.43 -51.72
N GLY A 463 21.20 5.36 -50.83
CA GLY A 463 20.08 5.29 -49.90
C GLY A 463 20.47 5.02 -48.44
N ARG A 464 19.52 4.55 -47.67
CA ARG A 464 19.70 4.26 -46.23
C ARG A 464 20.23 2.85 -46.01
N LYS A 465 21.33 2.70 -45.28
CA LYS A 465 21.88 1.43 -44.81
C LYS A 465 21.85 1.36 -43.30
N MET A 466 21.59 0.17 -42.75
CA MET A 466 21.63 -0.01 -41.31
C MET A 466 23.05 -0.31 -40.85
N ILE A 467 23.49 0.41 -39.84
CA ILE A 467 24.75 0.17 -39.10
C ILE A 467 24.44 0.02 -37.65
N GLN A 468 25.26 -0.72 -36.94
CA GLN A 468 25.09 -0.99 -35.54
C GLN A 468 26.28 -0.48 -34.74
N PHE A 469 26.04 0.45 -33.83
CA PHE A 469 27.05 0.85 -32.86
C PHE A 469 27.03 -0.13 -31.68
N SER A 470 28.18 -0.58 -31.22
CA SER A 470 28.34 -1.42 -30.04
C SER A 470 29.31 -0.79 -29.05
N VAL A 471 28.97 -0.88 -27.78
CA VAL A 471 29.77 -0.44 -26.63
C VAL A 471 29.95 -1.63 -25.72
N THR A 472 31.20 -2.00 -25.44
CA THR A 472 31.58 -3.19 -24.68
C THR A 472 32.44 -2.80 -23.52
N ASP A 473 32.21 -3.36 -22.32
CA ASP A 473 33.11 -3.20 -21.18
C ASP A 473 34.44 -3.92 -21.44
N VAL A 474 35.58 -3.20 -21.36
CA VAL A 474 36.91 -3.76 -21.62
C VAL A 474 37.27 -4.88 -20.65
N LYS A 475 36.80 -4.80 -19.38
CA LYS A 475 37.07 -5.82 -18.36
C LYS A 475 36.09 -6.98 -18.37
N GLN A 476 34.86 -6.73 -18.86
CA GLN A 476 33.76 -7.71 -18.91
C GLN A 476 33.12 -7.73 -20.32
N PRO A 477 33.71 -8.41 -21.31
CA PRO A 477 33.21 -8.43 -22.69
C PRO A 477 31.79 -8.99 -22.85
N SER A 478 31.28 -9.70 -21.84
CA SER A 478 29.89 -10.15 -21.79
C SER A 478 28.88 -9.02 -21.63
N GLN A 479 29.32 -7.88 -21.11
CA GLN A 479 28.53 -6.66 -20.97
C GLN A 479 28.71 -5.81 -22.23
N GLN A 480 27.87 -6.06 -23.22
CA GLN A 480 27.83 -5.34 -24.48
C GLN A 480 26.43 -4.80 -24.73
N VAL A 481 26.34 -3.57 -25.19
CA VAL A 481 25.09 -2.95 -25.63
C VAL A 481 25.27 -2.47 -27.04
N SER A 482 24.31 -2.77 -27.90
CA SER A 482 24.33 -2.34 -29.31
C SER A 482 23.03 -1.61 -29.67
N GLN A 483 23.14 -0.66 -30.58
CA GLN A 483 22.02 0.10 -31.12
C GLN A 483 22.16 0.32 -32.62
N GLU A 484 21.11 -0.03 -33.35
CA GLU A 484 21.03 0.19 -34.78
C GLU A 484 20.67 1.62 -35.12
N THR A 485 21.27 2.12 -36.19
CA THR A 485 20.97 3.44 -36.79
C THR A 485 21.12 3.40 -38.28
N GLY A 486 20.62 4.44 -38.98
CA GLY A 486 20.75 4.54 -40.44
C GLY A 486 21.97 5.35 -40.85
N PHE A 487 22.80 4.81 -41.73
CA PHE A 487 23.81 5.52 -42.52
C PHE A 487 23.19 5.92 -43.87
N PHE A 488 23.41 7.15 -44.32
CA PHE A 488 22.81 7.69 -45.54
C PHE A 488 23.88 7.97 -46.59
N SER A 489 23.62 7.52 -47.81
CA SER A 489 24.43 7.69 -48.99
C SER A 489 23.58 8.34 -50.08
N PRO A 490 24.19 9.18 -51.00
CA PRO A 490 23.49 9.85 -52.07
C PRO A 490 22.76 8.92 -53.03
#